data_359d2ca282ee0896e39beb5a5c5be1e9
#
_entry.id   359d2ca282ee0896e39beb5a5c5be1e9
#
_cell.length_a   1.000
_cell.length_b   1.000
_cell.length_c   1.000
_cell.angle_alpha   90.00
_cell.angle_beta   90.00
_cell.angle_gamma   90.00
#
_symmetry.space_group_name_H-M   'P 1'
#
loop_
_entity.id
_entity.type
_entity.pdbx_description
1 polymer ?
#
loop_
_entity_poly.entity_id
_entity_poly.type
_entity_poly.pdbx_seq_one_letter_code
_entity_poly.pdbx_strand_id
1 'polypeptide(L)'
;MLHLRRARLAHRADGASATRFASPLAGLLCAASLWPTIAAAQQQIPNFAPNPNIGWVASGKGFGVDFLAPPSGPGPVTSDANYPYRTNAEAARSGKQPTYRVADLTNPILKPWAIEQMRKANEEVIAGKIPFTADSRCYPAGVPSFLLFPANPVRFIQTPTEVLMIWQQDQQIRRVFLNQPHSATPKLSWYGESIGNYENGDTLVVDTIAQNDKTFVDNYRTPHTTQLHVIERFQLIDGDKTIEVKVHVEDPGAYNMPWDAIQRYRRTEEGAMTEMVCAENNTGYFNYDVVPLLQADKPDF
;
A
#
# COMPACT_ATOMS: atom_id res chain seq x y z
N MET A 1 -20.56 -0.24 -57.64
CA MET A 1 -20.18 0.00 -59.07
C MET A 1 -18.67 0.09 -59.13
N LEU A 2 -18.14 -0.67 -60.10
CA LEU A 2 -16.79 -0.73 -60.70
C LEU A 2 -15.65 -1.27 -59.82
N HIS A 3 -15.31 -2.49 -60.02
CA HIS A 3 -14.44 -3.25 -61.01
C HIS A 3 -12.97 -3.26 -60.60
N LEU A 4 -12.50 -4.39 -60.07
CA LEU A 4 -11.72 -5.49 -60.71
C LEU A 4 -10.63 -5.07 -61.70
N ARG A 5 -9.41 -5.44 -61.44
CA ARG A 5 -8.56 -6.16 -62.42
C ARG A 5 -7.44 -6.99 -61.79
N ARG A 6 -7.51 -8.29 -62.09
CA ARG A 6 -6.45 -9.27 -61.97
C ARG A 6 -5.49 -9.08 -63.18
N ALA A 7 -4.21 -9.33 -62.97
CA ALA A 7 -3.35 -9.72 -64.05
C ALA A 7 -2.46 -10.90 -63.60
N ARG A 8 -2.71 -12.04 -64.21
CA ARG A 8 -1.80 -13.19 -64.30
C ARG A 8 -0.86 -12.97 -65.49
N LEU A 9 0.41 -13.37 -65.34
CA LEU A 9 1.21 -13.76 -66.48
C LEU A 9 2.13 -14.92 -66.08
N ALA A 10 2.00 -15.99 -66.83
CA ALA A 10 2.78 -17.22 -66.79
C ALA A 10 3.80 -17.20 -67.96
N HIS A 11 4.70 -18.16 -67.92
CA HIS A 11 5.65 -18.71 -68.90
C HIS A 11 7.08 -18.19 -68.76
N ARG A 12 8.12 -18.97 -68.82
CA ARG A 12 8.33 -20.16 -69.63
C ARG A 12 9.57 -20.93 -69.13
N ALA A 13 9.53 -22.20 -69.19
CA ALA A 13 10.70 -23.12 -69.08
C ALA A 13 11.59 -23.09 -70.32
N ASP A 14 12.85 -23.21 -70.08
CA ASP A 14 13.76 -23.88 -71.10
C ASP A 14 14.91 -24.51 -70.31
N GLY A 15 15.16 -25.77 -70.66
CA GLY A 15 16.17 -26.65 -70.13
C GLY A 15 17.53 -26.54 -70.82
N ALA A 16 18.51 -26.95 -70.10
CA ALA A 16 19.70 -27.61 -70.74
C ALA A 16 20.65 -28.24 -69.71
N SER A 17 20.79 -29.52 -69.82
CA SER A 17 22.01 -30.32 -69.83
C SER A 17 22.92 -30.43 -68.62
N ALA A 18 23.03 -31.65 -68.18
CA ALA A 18 23.92 -32.20 -67.18
C ALA A 18 25.40 -32.11 -67.51
N THR A 19 26.19 -31.79 -66.47
CA THR A 19 27.57 -32.29 -66.38
C THR A 19 27.84 -32.69 -64.90
N ARG A 20 28.13 -33.98 -64.77
CA ARG A 20 28.53 -34.56 -63.46
C ARG A 20 29.99 -34.21 -63.20
N PHE A 21 30.24 -33.54 -62.09
CA PHE A 21 31.54 -33.56 -61.42
C PHE A 21 31.37 -34.12 -60.01
N ALA A 22 32.00 -35.25 -59.79
CA ALA A 22 32.19 -35.87 -58.53
C ALA A 22 33.23 -35.07 -57.72
N SER A 23 32.93 -34.65 -56.52
CA SER A 23 33.91 -34.14 -55.60
C SER A 23 33.63 -34.73 -54.19
N PRO A 24 34.67 -34.98 -53.39
CA PRO A 24 34.61 -35.85 -52.23
C PRO A 24 33.91 -35.21 -51.00
N LEU A 25 33.20 -36.06 -50.30
CA LEU A 25 32.64 -35.72 -48.96
C LEU A 25 33.77 -35.36 -47.97
N ALA A 26 33.91 -34.09 -47.67
CA ALA A 26 34.57 -33.66 -46.46
C ALA A 26 33.50 -33.57 -45.37
N GLY A 27 33.47 -34.54 -44.46
CA GLY A 27 32.58 -34.54 -43.30
C GLY A 27 32.98 -33.42 -42.33
N LEU A 28 32.23 -32.33 -42.29
CA LEU A 28 32.29 -31.38 -41.20
C LEU A 28 31.46 -31.96 -40.02
N LEU A 29 32.15 -32.52 -39.04
CA LEU A 29 31.62 -32.78 -37.72
C LEU A 29 31.36 -31.41 -37.05
N CYS A 30 30.11 -30.92 -37.12
CA CYS A 30 29.65 -29.86 -36.25
C CYS A 30 29.53 -30.41 -34.82
N ALA A 31 30.58 -30.20 -34.03
CA ALA A 31 30.48 -30.37 -32.59
C ALA A 31 29.51 -29.32 -32.04
N ALA A 32 28.25 -29.70 -31.89
CA ALA A 32 27.27 -28.90 -31.15
C ALA A 32 27.72 -28.85 -29.69
N SER A 33 28.40 -27.79 -29.32
CA SER A 33 28.67 -27.47 -27.91
C SER A 33 27.33 -27.20 -27.20
N LEU A 34 26.82 -28.20 -26.49
CA LEU A 34 25.73 -28.04 -25.54
C LEU A 34 26.25 -27.16 -24.40
N TRP A 35 26.07 -25.88 -24.53
CA TRP A 35 26.22 -24.99 -23.41
C TRP A 35 24.98 -25.27 -22.49
N PRO A 36 25.17 -25.64 -21.22
CA PRO A 36 24.06 -25.72 -20.33
C PRO A 36 23.50 -24.30 -20.17
N THR A 37 22.33 -24.05 -20.71
CA THR A 37 21.54 -22.90 -20.36
C THR A 37 21.16 -23.10 -18.90
N ILE A 38 21.91 -22.49 -17.99
CA ILE A 38 21.46 -22.31 -16.61
C ILE A 38 20.24 -21.39 -16.74
N ALA A 39 19.06 -21.99 -16.84
CA ALA A 39 17.82 -21.27 -16.60
C ALA A 39 17.92 -20.77 -15.15
N ALA A 40 18.27 -19.49 -14.99
CA ALA A 40 18.13 -18.85 -13.70
C ALA A 40 16.68 -19.08 -13.28
N ALA A 41 16.46 -19.87 -12.24
CA ALA A 41 15.14 -20.06 -11.67
C ALA A 41 14.63 -18.67 -11.34
N GLN A 42 13.65 -18.22 -12.09
CA GLN A 42 13.03 -16.91 -11.87
C GLN A 42 12.41 -16.97 -10.48
N GLN A 43 12.97 -16.22 -9.54
CA GLN A 43 12.51 -16.23 -8.16
C GLN A 43 11.01 -15.88 -8.19
N GLN A 44 10.19 -16.82 -7.73
CA GLN A 44 8.75 -16.63 -7.75
C GLN A 44 8.42 -15.60 -6.68
N ILE A 45 8.06 -14.39 -7.09
CA ILE A 45 7.65 -13.30 -6.20
C ILE A 45 6.16 -13.45 -5.87
N PRO A 46 5.69 -12.96 -4.70
CA PRO A 46 4.28 -12.98 -4.35
C PRO A 46 3.49 -12.15 -5.36
N ASN A 47 2.38 -12.70 -5.86
CA ASN A 47 1.52 -12.01 -6.81
C ASN A 47 0.30 -11.41 -6.09
N PHE A 48 0.38 -10.14 -5.75
CA PHE A 48 -0.72 -9.41 -5.09
C PHE A 48 -1.84 -9.01 -6.06
N ALA A 49 -1.63 -9.14 -7.36
CA ALA A 49 -2.60 -8.78 -8.40
C ALA A 49 -2.76 -9.90 -9.43
N PRO A 50 -3.24 -11.11 -9.03
CA PRO A 50 -3.36 -12.25 -9.94
C PRO A 50 -4.32 -12.02 -11.11
N ASN A 51 -5.24 -11.08 -10.99
CA ASN A 51 -6.07 -10.56 -12.07
C ASN A 51 -6.54 -9.13 -11.75
N PRO A 52 -7.01 -8.34 -12.74
CA PRO A 52 -7.34 -6.93 -12.55
C PRO A 52 -8.54 -6.65 -11.64
N ASN A 53 -9.35 -7.66 -11.32
CA ASN A 53 -10.52 -7.51 -10.45
C ASN A 53 -10.20 -7.73 -8.96
N ILE A 54 -8.98 -8.17 -8.64
CA ILE A 54 -8.58 -8.41 -7.26
C ILE A 54 -8.32 -7.08 -6.56
N GLY A 55 -8.99 -6.93 -5.42
CA GLY A 55 -8.69 -5.94 -4.41
C GLY A 55 -8.44 -6.60 -3.06
N TRP A 56 -7.92 -5.85 -2.12
CA TRP A 56 -7.61 -6.30 -0.78
C TRP A 56 -8.27 -5.37 0.23
N VAL A 57 -9.15 -5.91 1.06
CA VAL A 57 -9.90 -5.16 2.07
C VAL A 57 -9.38 -5.51 3.45
N ALA A 58 -9.13 -4.51 4.28
CA ALA A 58 -8.63 -4.72 5.63
C ALA A 58 -9.52 -5.68 6.42
N SER A 59 -8.90 -6.66 7.06
CA SER A 59 -9.56 -7.70 7.85
C SER A 59 -9.79 -7.18 9.27
N GLY A 60 -10.94 -6.60 9.52
CA GLY A 60 -11.31 -6.10 10.84
C GLY A 60 -12.81 -6.12 11.05
N LYS A 61 -13.24 -5.98 12.30
CA LYS A 61 -14.65 -5.87 12.63
C LYS A 61 -15.09 -4.40 12.57
N GLY A 62 -15.84 -4.03 11.55
CA GLY A 62 -16.45 -2.70 11.43
C GLY A 62 -15.61 -1.66 10.70
N PHE A 63 -16.13 -0.44 10.61
CA PHE A 63 -15.38 0.71 10.10
C PHE A 63 -14.27 1.08 11.09
N GLY A 64 -13.06 1.21 10.58
CA GLY A 64 -11.89 1.55 11.39
C GLY A 64 -11.20 0.31 11.93
N VAL A 65 -10.28 -0.19 11.15
CA VAL A 65 -9.39 -1.28 11.53
C VAL A 65 -8.22 -0.67 12.28
N ASP A 66 -7.91 -1.24 13.44
CA ASP A 66 -6.71 -0.90 14.19
C ASP A 66 -5.63 -1.94 13.91
N PHE A 67 -4.40 -1.58 14.16
CA PHE A 67 -3.30 -2.53 14.14
C PHE A 67 -3.51 -3.61 15.22
N LEU A 68 -3.17 -4.83 14.88
CA LEU A 68 -3.07 -5.93 15.85
C LEU A 68 -1.72 -5.84 16.55
N ALA A 69 -1.74 -6.14 17.85
CA ALA A 69 -0.50 -6.25 18.62
C ALA A 69 0.35 -7.42 18.10
N PRO A 70 1.68 -7.29 18.12
CA PRO A 70 2.58 -8.40 17.82
C PRO A 70 2.44 -9.51 18.86
N PRO A 71 2.90 -10.74 18.56
CA PRO A 71 2.90 -11.84 19.53
C PRO A 71 3.74 -11.56 20.78
N SER A 72 4.74 -10.71 20.67
CA SER A 72 5.65 -10.31 21.76
C SER A 72 6.27 -8.96 21.45
N GLY A 73 6.74 -8.27 22.49
CA GLY A 73 7.40 -6.98 22.38
C GLY A 73 6.43 -5.79 22.44
N PRO A 74 6.95 -4.57 22.28
CA PRO A 74 6.15 -3.36 22.25
C PRO A 74 5.17 -3.35 21.08
N GLY A 75 3.93 -2.97 21.34
CA GLY A 75 2.87 -2.91 20.34
C GLY A 75 2.34 -1.50 20.13
N PRO A 76 1.40 -1.32 19.18
CA PRO A 76 0.76 -0.05 18.88
C PRO A 76 -0.06 0.46 20.07
N VAL A 77 -0.44 1.73 20.02
CA VAL A 77 -1.41 2.30 20.95
C VAL A 77 -2.77 1.62 20.76
N THR A 78 -3.49 1.44 21.87
CA THR A 78 -4.83 0.84 21.88
C THR A 78 -5.84 1.77 22.54
N SER A 79 -7.11 1.36 22.60
CA SER A 79 -8.16 2.11 23.30
C SER A 79 -7.90 2.19 24.81
N ASP A 80 -8.16 3.35 25.40
CA ASP A 80 -8.31 3.50 26.84
C ASP A 80 -9.47 2.60 27.31
N ALA A 81 -9.23 1.83 28.35
CA ALA A 81 -10.21 0.87 28.90
C ALA A 81 -11.49 1.54 29.45
N ASN A 82 -11.39 2.80 29.90
CA ASN A 82 -12.53 3.59 30.40
C ASN A 82 -13.39 4.16 29.28
N TYR A 83 -12.84 4.24 28.05
CA TYR A 83 -13.51 4.77 26.86
C TYR A 83 -13.47 3.78 25.70
N PRO A 84 -14.14 2.63 25.82
CA PRO A 84 -14.08 1.59 24.80
C PRO A 84 -14.64 2.10 23.46
N TYR A 85 -13.86 1.87 22.40
CA TYR A 85 -14.27 2.22 21.05
C TYR A 85 -15.45 1.35 20.61
N ARG A 86 -16.50 2.00 20.09
CA ARG A 86 -17.67 1.35 19.52
C ARG A 86 -17.78 1.71 18.05
N THR A 87 -17.68 0.70 17.19
CA THR A 87 -17.83 0.83 15.75
C THR A 87 -19.27 1.17 15.35
N ASN A 88 -19.48 1.70 14.13
CA ASN A 88 -20.81 1.92 13.59
C ASN A 88 -21.65 0.63 13.56
N ALA A 89 -21.03 -0.51 13.22
CA ALA A 89 -21.71 -1.79 13.21
C ALA A 89 -22.14 -2.27 14.61
N GLU A 90 -21.33 -2.03 15.63
CA GLU A 90 -21.67 -2.32 17.04
C GLU A 90 -22.72 -1.35 17.55
N ALA A 91 -22.65 -0.09 17.18
CA ALA A 91 -23.64 0.92 17.49
C ALA A 91 -25.01 0.53 16.94
N ALA A 92 -25.08 0.17 15.66
CA ALA A 92 -26.31 -0.28 15.01
C ALA A 92 -26.92 -1.52 15.69
N ARG A 93 -26.07 -2.51 16.08
CA ARG A 93 -26.55 -3.71 16.79
C ARG A 93 -27.01 -3.45 18.22
N SER A 94 -26.38 -2.52 18.92
CA SER A 94 -26.61 -2.25 20.33
C SER A 94 -27.61 -1.11 20.60
N GLY A 95 -28.03 -0.38 19.59
CA GLY A 95 -28.84 0.83 19.72
C GLY A 95 -28.12 2.00 20.41
N LYS A 96 -26.81 1.91 20.56
CA LYS A 96 -25.97 2.96 21.16
C LYS A 96 -25.29 3.77 20.06
N GLN A 97 -24.88 4.99 20.36
CA GLN A 97 -24.10 5.80 19.41
C GLN A 97 -22.70 5.21 19.17
N PRO A 98 -22.16 5.34 17.96
CA PRO A 98 -20.74 5.06 17.71
C PRO A 98 -19.87 6.03 18.52
N THR A 99 -18.64 5.65 18.79
CA THR A 99 -17.68 6.49 19.51
C THR A 99 -16.45 6.75 18.65
N TYR A 100 -15.74 7.81 18.98
CA TYR A 100 -14.39 8.00 18.46
C TYR A 100 -13.38 7.32 19.39
N ARG A 101 -12.19 7.04 18.87
CA ARG A 101 -11.13 6.41 19.66
C ARG A 101 -10.52 7.37 20.65
N VAL A 102 -10.43 6.92 21.89
CA VAL A 102 -9.65 7.53 22.98
C VAL A 102 -8.45 6.64 23.21
N ALA A 103 -7.26 7.21 23.11
CA ALA A 103 -6.00 6.49 23.17
C ALA A 103 -5.62 6.15 24.63
N ASP A 104 -5.08 4.96 24.85
CA ASP A 104 -4.38 4.61 26.08
C ASP A 104 -3.01 5.30 26.12
N LEU A 105 -2.88 6.30 27.00
CA LEU A 105 -1.67 7.09 27.15
C LEU A 105 -0.61 6.43 28.06
N THR A 106 -0.90 5.26 28.60
CA THR A 106 0.04 4.51 29.46
C THR A 106 0.98 3.61 28.65
N ASN A 107 0.80 3.53 27.32
CA ASN A 107 1.66 2.71 26.48
C ASN A 107 3.13 3.17 26.59
N PRO A 108 4.06 2.28 26.99
CA PRO A 108 5.45 2.64 27.30
C PRO A 108 6.27 3.13 26.09
N ILE A 109 5.77 2.92 24.88
CA ILE A 109 6.44 3.44 23.70
C ILE A 109 6.41 4.97 23.64
N LEU A 110 5.40 5.62 24.23
CA LEU A 110 5.15 7.04 24.05
C LEU A 110 6.13 7.92 24.83
N LYS A 111 6.72 8.89 24.17
CA LYS A 111 7.44 9.97 24.83
C LYS A 111 6.49 11.03 25.42
N PRO A 112 6.91 11.81 26.42
CA PRO A 112 6.08 12.84 27.05
C PRO A 112 5.44 13.81 26.06
N TRP A 113 6.18 14.19 24.99
CA TRP A 113 5.65 15.05 23.93
C TRP A 113 4.47 14.38 23.20
N ALA A 114 4.60 13.12 22.81
CA ALA A 114 3.54 12.37 22.13
C ALA A 114 2.32 12.19 23.03
N ILE A 115 2.53 11.87 24.31
CA ILE A 115 1.46 11.79 25.33
C ILE A 115 0.69 13.11 25.41
N GLU A 116 1.37 14.24 25.45
CA GLU A 116 0.74 15.55 25.55
C GLU A 116 -0.14 15.86 24.32
N GLN A 117 0.34 15.56 23.11
CA GLN A 117 -0.45 15.75 21.90
C GLN A 117 -1.70 14.85 21.90
N MET A 118 -1.52 13.58 22.24
CA MET A 118 -2.63 12.62 22.31
C MET A 118 -3.62 12.93 23.43
N ARG A 119 -3.16 13.45 24.55
CA ARG A 119 -4.02 13.87 25.66
C ARG A 119 -4.99 14.96 25.22
N LYS A 120 -4.51 16.00 24.53
CA LYS A 120 -5.36 17.05 23.97
C LYS A 120 -6.40 16.49 22.99
N ALA A 121 -5.98 15.60 22.13
CA ALA A 121 -6.87 14.93 21.17
C ALA A 121 -7.93 14.06 21.90
N ASN A 122 -7.55 13.34 22.95
CA ASN A 122 -8.49 12.58 23.78
C ASN A 122 -9.51 13.48 24.47
N GLU A 123 -9.07 14.60 25.07
CA GLU A 123 -9.95 15.57 25.73
C GLU A 123 -11.00 16.15 24.79
N GLU A 124 -10.62 16.45 23.54
CA GLU A 124 -11.56 16.90 22.52
C GLU A 124 -12.62 15.85 22.21
N VAL A 125 -12.20 14.60 22.05
CA VAL A 125 -13.12 13.48 21.80
C VAL A 125 -14.07 13.27 22.97
N ILE A 126 -13.57 13.28 24.20
CA ILE A 126 -14.38 13.12 25.42
C ILE A 126 -15.37 14.28 25.57
N ALA A 127 -14.97 15.48 25.16
CA ALA A 127 -15.85 16.65 25.12
C ALA A 127 -16.89 16.61 23.96
N GLY A 128 -16.92 15.55 23.18
CA GLY A 128 -17.89 15.36 22.10
C GLY A 128 -17.51 16.03 20.77
N LYS A 129 -16.27 16.51 20.64
CA LYS A 129 -15.80 17.05 19.36
C LYS A 129 -15.38 15.93 18.42
N ILE A 130 -15.55 16.17 17.11
CA ILE A 130 -15.02 15.27 16.07
C ILE A 130 -13.51 15.44 16.03
N PRO A 131 -12.74 14.36 16.23
CA PRO A 131 -11.28 14.46 16.18
C PRO A 131 -10.79 14.72 14.78
N PHE A 132 -9.73 15.52 14.68
CA PHE A 132 -9.01 15.66 13.42
C PHE A 132 -8.30 14.34 13.07
N THR A 133 -8.46 13.90 11.83
CA THR A 133 -7.64 12.88 11.19
C THR A 133 -7.28 13.36 9.78
N ALA A 134 -6.20 12.86 9.19
CA ALA A 134 -5.83 13.24 7.83
C ALA A 134 -7.00 12.97 6.85
N ASP A 135 -7.62 11.81 6.98
CA ASP A 135 -8.76 11.39 6.17
C ASP A 135 -9.99 12.33 6.31
N SER A 136 -10.26 12.85 7.50
CA SER A 136 -11.38 13.80 7.72
C SER A 136 -11.20 15.13 7.00
N ARG A 137 -10.04 15.38 6.44
CA ARG A 137 -9.69 16.59 5.68
C ARG A 137 -9.25 16.27 4.25
N CYS A 138 -9.48 15.06 3.77
CA CYS A 138 -9.05 14.60 2.46
C CYS A 138 -7.53 14.67 2.25
N TYR A 139 -6.76 14.63 3.32
CA TYR A 139 -5.30 14.55 3.25
C TYR A 139 -4.86 13.09 3.13
N PRO A 140 -3.71 12.84 2.49
CA PRO A 140 -3.11 11.51 2.48
C PRO A 140 -2.89 10.98 3.90
N ALA A 141 -3.10 9.68 4.09
CA ALA A 141 -2.99 9.07 5.42
C ALA A 141 -1.55 9.00 5.96
N GLY A 142 -0.56 9.00 5.08
CA GLY A 142 0.83 8.69 5.45
C GLY A 142 1.07 7.21 5.68
N VAL A 143 2.27 6.85 6.10
CA VAL A 143 2.70 5.48 6.40
C VAL A 143 3.01 5.40 7.90
N PRO A 144 2.57 4.38 8.62
CA PRO A 144 1.85 3.18 8.17
C PRO A 144 0.31 3.31 8.15
N SER A 145 -0.28 4.47 8.48
CA SER A 145 -1.74 4.65 8.50
C SER A 145 -2.43 4.34 7.17
N PHE A 146 -1.70 4.42 6.05
CA PHE A 146 -2.16 3.93 4.74
C PHE A 146 -2.73 2.50 4.81
N LEU A 147 -2.25 1.68 5.74
CA LEU A 147 -2.72 0.31 5.94
C LEU A 147 -4.08 0.21 6.68
N LEU A 148 -4.60 1.30 7.21
CA LEU A 148 -5.75 1.29 8.12
C LEU A 148 -7.06 1.77 7.50
N PHE A 149 -7.13 1.96 6.19
CA PHE A 149 -8.38 2.26 5.50
C PHE A 149 -9.30 1.04 5.50
N PRO A 150 -10.49 1.12 6.13
CA PRO A 150 -11.22 -0.09 6.51
C PRO A 150 -12.12 -0.67 5.44
N ALA A 151 -12.72 0.16 4.62
CA ALA A 151 -13.87 -0.24 3.81
C ALA A 151 -13.55 -0.34 2.32
N ASN A 152 -12.53 0.34 1.87
CA ASN A 152 -12.20 0.44 0.45
C ASN A 152 -11.04 -0.49 0.11
N PRO A 153 -11.08 -1.17 -1.04
CA PRO A 153 -9.99 -2.06 -1.43
C PRO A 153 -8.73 -1.29 -1.80
N VAL A 154 -7.59 -1.85 -1.44
CA VAL A 154 -6.30 -1.52 -2.04
C VAL A 154 -6.03 -2.46 -3.19
N ARG A 155 -5.48 -1.95 -4.27
CA ARG A 155 -5.01 -2.71 -5.42
C ARG A 155 -3.53 -2.55 -5.60
N PHE A 156 -2.91 -3.59 -6.12
CA PHE A 156 -1.48 -3.60 -6.40
C PHE A 156 -1.24 -3.62 -7.89
N ILE A 157 -0.25 -2.86 -8.34
CA ILE A 157 0.36 -3.00 -9.67
C ILE A 157 1.84 -3.29 -9.43
N GLN A 158 2.29 -4.44 -9.88
CA GLN A 158 3.66 -4.89 -9.71
C GLN A 158 4.39 -4.85 -11.06
N THR A 159 5.48 -4.11 -11.11
CA THR A 159 6.39 -4.03 -12.25
C THR A 159 7.79 -4.48 -11.83
N PRO A 160 8.74 -4.69 -12.74
CA PRO A 160 10.11 -5.02 -12.38
C PRO A 160 10.84 -3.95 -11.54
N THR A 161 10.39 -2.70 -11.60
CA THR A 161 11.07 -1.55 -10.97
C THR A 161 10.27 -0.87 -9.88
N GLU A 162 8.97 -1.13 -9.78
CA GLU A 162 8.13 -0.51 -8.76
C GLU A 162 6.89 -1.34 -8.44
N VAL A 163 6.36 -1.12 -7.23
CA VAL A 163 5.03 -1.55 -6.83
C VAL A 163 4.19 -0.31 -6.56
N LEU A 164 3.02 -0.22 -7.18
CA LEU A 164 2.01 0.79 -6.87
C LEU A 164 0.94 0.16 -6.00
N MET A 165 0.63 0.82 -4.90
CA MET A 165 -0.51 0.51 -4.04
C MET A 165 -1.53 1.62 -4.22
N ILE A 166 -2.71 1.25 -4.73
CA ILE A 166 -3.76 2.21 -5.09
C ILE A 166 -4.97 1.95 -4.19
N TRP A 167 -5.25 2.88 -3.29
CA TRP A 167 -6.49 2.86 -2.52
C TRP A 167 -7.63 3.44 -3.34
N GLN A 168 -8.78 2.80 -3.28
CA GLN A 168 -9.99 3.31 -3.94
C GLN A 168 -10.44 4.63 -3.32
N GLN A 169 -10.29 4.78 -2.00
CA GLN A 169 -10.62 6.04 -1.34
C GLN A 169 -9.70 7.16 -1.80
N ASP A 170 -10.30 8.16 -2.43
CA ASP A 170 -9.63 9.33 -2.98
C ASP A 170 -8.49 9.00 -3.95
N GLN A 171 -8.50 7.78 -4.49
CA GLN A 171 -7.51 7.25 -5.44
C GLN A 171 -6.06 7.49 -5.00
N GLN A 172 -5.81 7.37 -3.70
CA GLN A 172 -4.49 7.59 -3.14
C GLN A 172 -3.50 6.56 -3.65
N ILE A 173 -2.37 7.02 -4.15
CA ILE A 173 -1.33 6.18 -4.74
C ILE A 173 -0.07 6.26 -3.89
N ARG A 174 0.40 5.10 -3.43
CA ARG A 174 1.71 4.95 -2.83
C ARG A 174 2.63 4.20 -3.79
N ARG A 175 3.82 4.74 -4.02
CA ARG A 175 4.84 4.14 -4.88
C ARG A 175 5.95 3.55 -4.04
N VAL A 176 6.34 2.34 -4.37
CA VAL A 176 7.50 1.65 -3.78
C VAL A 176 8.49 1.36 -4.90
N PHE A 177 9.65 1.95 -4.86
CA PHE A 177 10.70 1.73 -5.86
C PHE A 177 11.52 0.50 -5.50
N LEU A 178 11.66 -0.43 -6.45
CA LEU A 178 12.30 -1.72 -6.19
C LEU A 178 13.80 -1.71 -6.48
N ASN A 179 14.54 -2.43 -5.62
CA ASN A 179 15.95 -2.77 -5.82
C ASN A 179 16.87 -1.55 -5.99
N GLN A 180 16.56 -0.46 -5.32
CA GLN A 180 17.42 0.73 -5.28
C GLN A 180 17.53 1.27 -3.85
N PRO A 181 18.59 2.01 -3.52
CA PRO A 181 18.72 2.67 -2.23
C PRO A 181 17.81 3.90 -2.15
N HIS A 182 17.59 4.39 -0.93
CA HIS A 182 17.03 5.71 -0.72
C HIS A 182 17.88 6.80 -1.39
N SER A 183 17.24 7.89 -1.80
CA SER A 183 17.93 9.05 -2.34
C SER A 183 18.86 9.66 -1.28
N ALA A 184 19.98 10.22 -1.74
CA ALA A 184 20.94 10.86 -0.82
C ALA A 184 20.34 12.08 -0.08
N THR A 185 19.31 12.68 -0.65
CA THR A 185 18.60 13.85 -0.10
C THR A 185 17.10 13.66 -0.28
N PRO A 186 16.48 12.78 0.52
CA PRO A 186 15.05 12.51 0.41
C PRO A 186 14.24 13.75 0.80
N LYS A 187 13.19 14.04 0.04
CA LYS A 187 12.30 15.17 0.29
C LYS A 187 11.12 14.75 1.13
N LEU A 188 10.79 15.53 2.14
CA LEU A 188 9.60 15.30 2.94
C LEU A 188 8.34 15.33 2.08
N SER A 189 7.51 14.30 2.23
CA SER A 189 6.21 14.21 1.56
C SER A 189 5.20 13.49 2.45
N TRP A 190 3.93 13.43 2.02
CA TRP A 190 2.87 12.75 2.77
C TRP A 190 3.13 11.24 2.94
N TYR A 191 3.68 10.58 1.92
CA TYR A 191 3.98 9.14 1.95
C TYR A 191 5.47 8.85 2.12
N GLY A 192 6.31 9.89 2.23
CA GLY A 192 7.75 9.74 2.29
C GLY A 192 8.34 9.18 0.99
N GLU A 193 9.51 8.59 1.10
CA GLU A 193 10.18 7.83 0.07
C GLU A 193 10.16 6.35 0.47
N SER A 194 9.47 5.51 -0.31
CA SER A 194 9.43 4.07 -0.09
C SER A 194 10.29 3.35 -1.12
N ILE A 195 11.25 2.57 -0.64
CA ILE A 195 11.99 1.60 -1.45
C ILE A 195 11.60 0.18 -1.05
N GLY A 196 11.89 -0.81 -1.88
CA GLY A 196 11.54 -2.19 -1.55
C GLY A 196 12.36 -3.22 -2.28
N ASN A 197 12.28 -4.42 -1.77
CA ASN A 197 12.84 -5.63 -2.38
C ASN A 197 12.01 -6.86 -2.02
N TYR A 198 12.16 -7.92 -2.78
CA TYR A 198 11.57 -9.20 -2.44
C TYR A 198 12.59 -10.06 -1.70
N GLU A 199 12.22 -10.51 -0.50
CA GLU A 199 13.04 -11.42 0.31
C GLU A 199 12.46 -12.84 0.26
N ASN A 200 13.32 -13.85 0.25
CA ASN A 200 12.98 -15.28 0.29
C ASN A 200 11.99 -15.76 -0.80
N GLY A 201 11.68 -14.93 -1.79
CA GLY A 201 10.72 -15.25 -2.84
C GLY A 201 9.25 -15.14 -2.45
N ASP A 202 8.92 -14.80 -1.21
CA ASP A 202 7.54 -14.77 -0.71
C ASP A 202 7.13 -13.48 -0.01
N THR A 203 8.08 -12.58 0.25
CA THR A 203 7.85 -11.38 1.06
C THR A 203 8.31 -10.13 0.31
N LEU A 204 7.40 -9.15 0.12
CA LEU A 204 7.78 -7.79 -0.27
C LEU A 204 8.12 -7.01 1.00
N VAL A 205 9.36 -6.57 1.10
CA VAL A 205 9.81 -5.67 2.17
C VAL A 205 9.83 -4.26 1.65
N VAL A 206 9.22 -3.35 2.39
CA VAL A 206 9.13 -1.92 2.05
C VAL A 206 9.73 -1.12 3.19
N ASP A 207 10.67 -0.27 2.86
CA ASP A 207 11.37 0.63 3.77
C ASP A 207 10.98 2.08 3.41
N THR A 208 10.50 2.86 4.40
CA THR A 208 9.95 4.20 4.18
C THR A 208 10.51 5.21 5.15
N ILE A 209 11.05 6.28 4.62
CA ILE A 209 11.60 7.43 5.34
C ILE A 209 11.05 8.75 4.78
N ALA A 210 11.44 9.87 5.37
CA ALA A 210 11.17 11.23 4.86
C ALA A 210 9.67 11.55 4.74
N GLN A 211 8.86 11.13 5.68
CA GLN A 211 7.49 11.62 5.81
C GLN A 211 7.46 12.99 6.49
N ASN A 212 6.52 13.85 6.06
CA ASN A 212 6.21 15.05 6.82
C ASN A 212 5.45 14.69 8.10
N ASP A 213 5.40 15.58 9.07
CA ASP A 213 4.79 15.40 10.40
C ASP A 213 3.30 15.77 10.47
N LYS A 214 2.62 15.76 9.31
CA LYS A 214 1.21 16.19 9.20
C LYS A 214 0.21 15.04 9.31
N THR A 215 0.68 13.83 9.54
CA THR A 215 -0.13 12.60 9.66
C THR A 215 0.02 11.96 11.03
N PHE A 216 -0.67 10.85 11.23
CA PHE A 216 -0.55 10.00 12.40
C PHE A 216 -0.17 8.59 11.96
N VAL A 217 0.45 7.82 12.85
CA VAL A 217 0.81 6.42 12.53
C VAL A 217 -0.36 5.45 12.68
N ASP A 218 -1.45 5.86 13.34
CA ASP A 218 -2.62 5.02 13.59
C ASP A 218 -3.92 5.84 13.76
N ASN A 219 -5.03 5.13 13.97
CA ASN A 219 -6.34 5.72 14.18
C ASN A 219 -6.55 6.31 15.60
N TYR A 220 -5.59 6.12 16.51
CA TYR A 220 -5.57 6.76 17.83
C TYR A 220 -4.91 8.14 17.80
N ARG A 221 -4.52 8.60 16.61
CA ARG A 221 -3.83 9.89 16.40
C ARG A 221 -2.48 9.92 17.10
N THR A 222 -1.79 8.78 17.10
CA THR A 222 -0.42 8.68 17.61
C THR A 222 0.48 9.50 16.71
N PRO A 223 1.09 10.60 17.23
CA PRO A 223 1.87 11.50 16.41
C PRO A 223 3.26 10.92 16.12
N HIS A 224 3.87 11.45 15.11
CA HIS A 224 5.26 11.16 14.75
C HIS A 224 6.01 12.43 14.35
N THR A 225 7.32 12.34 14.22
CA THR A 225 8.18 13.42 13.73
C THR A 225 8.65 13.11 12.29
N THR A 226 9.44 14.01 11.73
CA THR A 226 10.10 13.77 10.44
C THR A 226 11.22 12.73 10.50
N GLN A 227 11.50 12.16 11.69
CA GLN A 227 12.44 11.06 11.90
C GLN A 227 11.75 9.70 11.78
N LEU A 228 10.46 9.66 11.47
CA LEU A 228 9.72 8.42 11.30
C LEU A 228 10.37 7.53 10.25
N HIS A 229 10.63 6.29 10.63
CA HIS A 229 11.11 5.21 9.78
C HIS A 229 10.17 4.01 9.95
N VAL A 230 9.70 3.48 8.84
CA VAL A 230 8.74 2.36 8.85
C VAL A 230 9.21 1.26 7.91
N ILE A 231 9.28 0.04 8.41
CA ILE A 231 9.56 -1.16 7.61
C ILE A 231 8.31 -2.03 7.60
N GLU A 232 7.81 -2.36 6.42
CA GLU A 232 6.62 -3.20 6.23
C GLU A 232 6.99 -4.46 5.45
N ARG A 233 6.46 -5.61 5.89
CA ARG A 233 6.68 -6.92 5.27
C ARG A 233 5.35 -7.51 4.84
N PHE A 234 5.10 -7.50 3.54
CA PHE A 234 3.87 -8.01 2.93
C PHE A 234 4.07 -9.45 2.50
N GLN A 235 3.25 -10.34 3.02
CA GLN A 235 3.30 -11.78 2.71
C GLN A 235 1.90 -12.30 2.40
N LEU A 236 1.79 -13.16 1.37
CA LEU A 236 0.57 -13.90 1.10
C LEU A 236 0.51 -15.12 2.02
N ILE A 237 -0.61 -15.28 2.71
CA ILE A 237 -0.88 -16.42 3.61
C ILE A 237 -2.25 -17.04 3.27
N ASP A 238 -2.63 -18.13 3.93
CA ASP A 238 -3.92 -18.82 3.75
C ASP A 238 -4.20 -19.22 2.29
N GLY A 239 -3.18 -19.69 1.56
CA GLY A 239 -3.31 -20.06 0.15
C GLY A 239 -3.65 -18.83 -0.72
N ASP A 240 -2.95 -17.75 -0.54
CA ASP A 240 -3.06 -16.47 -1.26
C ASP A 240 -4.42 -15.76 -1.09
N LYS A 241 -5.13 -16.03 0.00
CA LYS A 241 -6.42 -15.38 0.31
C LYS A 241 -6.28 -14.19 1.24
N THR A 242 -5.15 -14.08 1.92
CA THR A 242 -4.86 -13.07 2.92
C THR A 242 -3.48 -12.47 2.66
N ILE A 243 -3.36 -11.14 2.70
CA ILE A 243 -2.08 -10.46 2.89
C ILE A 243 -1.91 -10.21 4.38
N GLU A 244 -0.83 -10.71 4.97
CA GLU A 244 -0.37 -10.28 6.28
C GLU A 244 0.75 -9.25 6.09
N VAL A 245 0.64 -8.12 6.79
CA VAL A 245 1.66 -7.07 6.81
C VAL A 245 2.19 -6.96 8.23
N LYS A 246 3.47 -7.26 8.42
CA LYS A 246 4.19 -6.97 9.66
C LYS A 246 4.82 -5.59 9.52
N VAL A 247 4.53 -4.73 10.48
CA VAL A 247 4.94 -3.33 10.49
C VAL A 247 5.90 -3.12 11.64
N HIS A 248 7.06 -2.53 11.36
CA HIS A 248 8.03 -2.08 12.32
C HIS A 248 8.15 -0.57 12.25
N VAL A 249 8.05 0.10 13.38
CA VAL A 249 8.01 1.58 13.45
C VAL A 249 9.07 2.07 14.40
N GLU A 250 9.89 2.99 13.93
CA GLU A 250 10.90 3.72 14.68
C GLU A 250 10.68 5.22 14.52
N ASP A 251 10.69 5.96 15.60
CA ASP A 251 10.77 7.43 15.59
C ASP A 251 11.40 7.91 16.89
N PRO A 252 12.72 8.19 16.86
CA PRO A 252 13.42 8.64 18.06
C PRO A 252 12.90 9.99 18.61
N GLY A 253 12.17 10.76 17.81
CA GLY A 253 11.53 12.00 18.25
C GLY A 253 10.24 11.78 19.04
N ALA A 254 9.47 10.76 18.70
CA ALA A 254 8.15 10.48 19.26
C ALA A 254 8.11 9.32 20.24
N TYR A 255 8.98 8.31 20.07
CA TYR A 255 8.93 7.06 20.81
C TYR A 255 10.18 6.78 21.63
N ASN A 256 10.01 6.11 22.78
CA ASN A 256 11.09 5.65 23.65
C ASN A 256 11.80 4.43 23.09
N MET A 257 11.12 3.65 22.26
CA MET A 257 11.61 2.43 21.66
C MET A 257 10.84 2.12 20.38
N PRO A 258 11.39 1.33 19.45
CA PRO A 258 10.66 0.79 18.34
C PRO A 258 9.47 -0.07 18.78
N TRP A 259 8.46 -0.16 17.93
CA TRP A 259 7.30 -1.02 18.17
C TRP A 259 6.86 -1.72 16.89
N ASP A 260 6.18 -2.84 17.05
CA ASP A 260 5.72 -3.68 15.96
C ASP A 260 4.20 -3.78 15.94
N ALA A 261 3.66 -4.04 14.76
CA ALA A 261 2.23 -4.24 14.56
C ALA A 261 1.96 -5.25 13.44
N ILE A 262 0.73 -5.72 13.36
CA ILE A 262 0.27 -6.58 12.28
C ILE A 262 -0.99 -5.98 11.68
N GLN A 263 -1.07 -6.00 10.35
CA GLN A 263 -2.29 -5.74 9.62
C GLN A 263 -2.58 -6.90 8.68
N ARG A 264 -3.87 -7.18 8.45
CA ARG A 264 -4.30 -8.23 7.53
C ARG A 264 -5.36 -7.73 6.58
N TYR A 265 -5.27 -8.20 5.35
CA TYR A 265 -6.24 -7.93 4.30
C TYR A 265 -6.77 -9.24 3.75
N ARG A 266 -8.06 -9.32 3.60
CA ARG A 266 -8.69 -10.43 2.85
C ARG A 266 -8.79 -10.06 1.37
N ARG A 267 -8.62 -11.02 0.53
CA ARG A 267 -8.86 -10.91 -0.91
C ARG A 267 -10.34 -10.66 -1.19
N THR A 268 -10.62 -9.79 -2.16
CA THR A 268 -11.97 -9.53 -2.66
C THR A 268 -11.97 -9.44 -4.17
N GLU A 269 -13.10 -9.73 -4.79
CA GLU A 269 -13.33 -9.62 -6.24
C GLU A 269 -14.46 -8.63 -6.47
N GLU A 270 -14.19 -7.35 -6.31
CA GLU A 270 -15.20 -6.29 -6.39
C GLU A 270 -15.33 -5.66 -7.79
N GLY A 271 -14.70 -6.28 -8.80
CA GLY A 271 -14.72 -5.73 -10.16
C GLY A 271 -13.83 -4.51 -10.35
N ALA A 272 -14.24 -3.58 -11.19
CA ALA A 272 -13.49 -2.35 -11.44
C ALA A 272 -13.46 -1.45 -10.21
N MET A 273 -12.36 -0.71 -10.04
CA MET A 273 -12.27 0.33 -9.02
C MET A 273 -13.29 1.44 -9.36
N THR A 274 -14.16 1.74 -8.41
CA THR A 274 -15.10 2.86 -8.54
C THR A 274 -14.43 4.17 -8.16
N GLU A 275 -14.90 5.25 -8.73
CA GLU A 275 -14.45 6.58 -8.34
C GLU A 275 -14.99 6.92 -6.95
N MET A 276 -14.13 7.48 -6.11
CA MET A 276 -14.47 7.95 -4.78
C MET A 276 -13.65 9.20 -4.48
N VAL A 277 -14.34 10.33 -4.39
CA VAL A 277 -13.71 11.64 -4.21
C VAL A 277 -14.09 12.19 -2.84
N CYS A 278 -13.11 12.28 -1.95
CA CYS A 278 -13.29 12.73 -0.58
C CYS A 278 -13.86 14.18 -0.52
N ALA A 279 -13.38 15.05 -1.40
CA ALA A 279 -13.81 16.47 -1.45
C ALA A 279 -15.30 16.65 -1.72
N GLU A 280 -15.92 15.77 -2.48
CA GLU A 280 -17.36 15.83 -2.78
C GLU A 280 -18.23 15.50 -1.56
N ASN A 281 -17.72 14.68 -0.66
CA ASN A 281 -18.41 14.26 0.56
C ASN A 281 -18.03 15.07 1.79
N ASN A 282 -17.17 16.06 1.64
CA ASN A 282 -16.66 16.85 2.77
C ASN A 282 -17.58 18.04 3.13
N THR A 283 -18.86 17.95 2.83
CA THR A 283 -19.87 18.92 3.21
C THR A 283 -20.63 18.37 4.40
N GLY A 284 -20.48 18.99 5.58
CA GLY A 284 -21.33 18.90 6.75
C GLY A 284 -22.07 17.57 7.03
N TYR A 285 -21.39 16.43 6.91
CA TYR A 285 -21.96 15.07 6.88
C TYR A 285 -22.89 14.71 8.05
N PHE A 286 -22.86 15.50 9.12
CA PHE A 286 -23.64 15.21 10.34
C PHE A 286 -24.40 16.41 10.90
N ASN A 287 -24.67 17.44 10.11
CA ASN A 287 -25.23 18.72 10.62
C ASN A 287 -24.44 19.34 11.79
N TYR A 288 -23.21 18.95 11.94
CA TYR A 288 -22.30 19.67 12.82
C TYR A 288 -21.85 20.92 12.04
N ASP A 289 -21.88 22.07 12.72
CA ASP A 289 -21.28 23.28 12.17
C ASP A 289 -19.90 22.91 11.63
N VAL A 290 -19.73 23.07 10.34
CA VAL A 290 -18.51 22.71 9.63
C VAL A 290 -17.36 23.33 10.39
N VAL A 291 -16.43 22.52 10.87
CA VAL A 291 -15.20 23.04 11.46
C VAL A 291 -14.60 23.95 10.39
N PRO A 292 -14.49 25.25 10.65
CA PRO A 292 -14.02 26.19 9.61
C PRO A 292 -12.71 25.67 9.07
N LEU A 293 -12.59 25.61 7.74
CA LEU A 293 -11.31 25.35 7.11
C LEU A 293 -10.32 26.33 7.72
N LEU A 294 -9.20 25.83 8.21
CA LEU A 294 -8.10 26.66 8.63
C LEU A 294 -7.70 27.50 7.43
N GLN A 295 -8.09 28.77 7.44
CA GLN A 295 -7.66 29.73 6.44
C GLN A 295 -6.33 30.28 6.90
N ALA A 296 -5.27 29.97 6.18
CA ALA A 296 -4.02 30.67 6.35
C ALA A 296 -4.18 32.08 5.78
N ASP A 297 -3.71 33.09 6.49
CA ASP A 297 -3.69 34.48 6.01
C ASP A 297 -2.83 34.65 4.74
N LYS A 298 -1.98 33.69 4.47
CA LYS A 298 -1.20 33.56 3.24
C LYS A 298 -1.17 32.09 2.82
N PRO A 299 -1.46 31.80 1.52
CA PRO A 299 -1.21 30.48 0.97
C PRO A 299 0.27 30.12 1.10
N ASP A 300 0.56 28.84 1.35
CA ASP A 300 1.92 28.31 1.50
C ASP A 300 2.40 27.55 0.24
N PHE A 301 1.81 27.87 -0.91
CA PHE A 301 2.16 27.36 -2.23
C PHE A 301 2.59 28.45 -3.19
#